data_cf01a67ae6d01a89e2aefad0b3bf9684
#
_entry.id   cf01a67ae6d01a89e2aefad0b3bf9684
#
_cell.length_a   1.000
_cell.length_b   1.000
_cell.length_c   1.000
_cell.angle_alpha   90.00
_cell.angle_beta   90.00
_cell.angle_gamma   90.00
#
_symmetry.space_group_name_H-M   'P 1'
#
loop_
_entity.id
_entity.type
_entity.pdbx_description
1 polymer ?
#
loop_
_entity_poly.entity_id
_entity_poly.type
_entity_poly.pdbx_seq_one_letter_code
_entity_poly.pdbx_strand_id
1 'polypeptide(L)'
;MKCQYVDYSEEKAKEEIGKLIRGELASIIKECVTCVACNQYCEKGANPFDLINQRQEETGLFEVSERSLDFFSAADMMPTEVIPGQPGKPVMSLCTVGDLIPGLFEGQLFEGMTFLKGGEYFCKIGWIHAGKESPVRDGAQAVVEKLAETKAKEIIFYHDDCYAMMTAKVKEYGIDLPFQPIHIIEYLFNYLKDHKDQIKKLNMKIAYQQPCASRYTPWKDEWLDELFHLIGVERVKRKYDRINALCCATPIVATDRERASSIKNRNIKDALDAGAEAMVFLCPICFLSLRRRAREAGLEPIPISNLCRLALGEKPSTEET
;
A
#
# COMPACT_ATOMS: atom_id res chain seq x y z
N MET A 1 6.40 16.43 -17.76
CA MET A 1 6.60 15.75 -16.49
C MET A 1 5.27 15.23 -15.93
N LYS A 2 5.27 14.06 -15.26
CA LYS A 2 4.03 13.40 -14.82
C LYS A 2 3.82 13.43 -13.28
N CYS A 3 4.72 14.08 -12.49
CA CYS A 3 4.57 14.19 -11.05
C CYS A 3 3.34 15.03 -10.68
N GLN A 4 2.53 14.53 -9.73
CA GLN A 4 1.27 15.18 -9.30
C GLN A 4 1.47 16.22 -8.19
N TYR A 5 2.72 16.42 -7.73
CA TYR A 5 3.03 17.15 -6.49
C TYR A 5 4.00 18.30 -6.67
N VAL A 6 4.79 18.30 -7.75
CA VAL A 6 5.71 19.39 -8.12
C VAL A 6 5.41 19.85 -9.55
N ASP A 7 5.44 21.16 -9.76
CA ASP A 7 5.20 21.77 -11.06
C ASP A 7 6.54 22.09 -11.72
N TYR A 8 7.17 21.05 -12.28
CA TYR A 8 8.42 21.20 -13.04
C TYR A 8 8.15 21.16 -14.53
N SER A 9 8.79 22.05 -15.30
CA SER A 9 8.91 21.88 -16.74
C SER A 9 9.70 20.60 -17.07
N GLU A 10 9.65 20.17 -18.33
CA GLU A 10 10.42 19.00 -18.76
C GLU A 10 11.94 19.22 -18.58
N GLU A 11 12.43 20.42 -18.91
CA GLU A 11 13.84 20.81 -18.74
C GLU A 11 14.23 20.75 -17.26
N LYS A 12 13.41 21.34 -16.38
CA LYS A 12 13.66 21.31 -14.93
C LYS A 12 13.66 19.88 -14.39
N ALA A 13 12.74 19.03 -14.84
CA ALA A 13 12.70 17.64 -14.42
C ALA A 13 13.95 16.86 -14.87
N LYS A 14 14.44 17.08 -16.10
CA LYS A 14 15.68 16.49 -16.61
C LYS A 14 16.91 16.99 -15.83
N GLU A 15 16.96 18.29 -15.51
CA GLU A 15 18.02 18.88 -14.70
C GLU A 15 18.07 18.25 -13.30
N GLU A 16 16.92 18.16 -12.61
CA GLU A 16 16.81 17.59 -11.25
C GLU A 16 17.25 16.12 -11.22
N ILE A 17 16.80 15.30 -12.15
CA ILE A 17 17.24 13.89 -12.26
C ILE A 17 18.73 13.82 -12.62
N GLY A 18 19.22 14.68 -13.51
CA GLY A 18 20.65 14.75 -13.85
C GLY A 18 21.52 15.08 -12.63
N LYS A 19 21.09 16.01 -11.76
CA LYS A 19 21.76 16.29 -10.48
C LYS A 19 21.81 15.07 -9.58
N LEU A 20 20.68 14.36 -9.40
CA LEU A 20 20.64 13.14 -8.58
C LEU A 20 21.61 12.07 -9.10
N ILE A 21 21.68 11.85 -10.42
CA ILE A 21 22.60 10.88 -11.03
C ILE A 21 24.06 11.24 -10.76
N ARG A 22 24.42 12.54 -10.77
CA ARG A 22 25.77 13.01 -10.48
C ARG A 22 26.10 13.13 -8.99
N GLY A 23 25.13 12.83 -8.08
CA GLY A 23 25.31 13.00 -6.63
C GLY A 23 25.22 14.45 -6.15
N GLU A 24 24.67 15.34 -6.99
CA GLU A 24 24.48 16.75 -6.65
C GLU A 24 23.16 16.98 -5.92
N LEU A 25 23.08 18.07 -5.16
CA LEU A 25 21.84 18.47 -4.51
C LEU A 25 20.77 18.88 -5.51
N ALA A 26 19.58 18.33 -5.39
CA ALA A 26 18.42 18.60 -6.21
C ALA A 26 17.22 18.97 -5.34
N SER A 27 16.36 19.87 -5.80
CA SER A 27 15.18 20.32 -5.04
C SER A 27 14.22 19.18 -4.74
N ILE A 28 14.11 18.21 -5.65
CA ILE A 28 13.23 17.05 -5.51
C ILE A 28 13.53 16.19 -4.27
N ILE A 29 14.76 16.23 -3.72
CA ILE A 29 15.12 15.54 -2.48
C ILE A 29 14.19 15.97 -1.33
N LYS A 30 13.88 17.27 -1.23
CA LYS A 30 12.99 17.83 -0.20
C LYS A 30 11.51 17.82 -0.61
N GLU A 31 11.23 18.03 -1.89
CA GLU A 31 9.88 18.24 -2.41
C GLU A 31 9.10 16.95 -2.68
N CYS A 32 9.79 15.80 -2.70
CA CYS A 32 9.17 14.50 -2.95
C CYS A 32 8.23 14.10 -1.80
N VAL A 33 7.03 13.64 -2.13
CA VAL A 33 6.07 13.10 -1.13
C VAL A 33 6.16 11.57 -0.98
N THR A 34 7.20 10.97 -1.48
CA THR A 34 7.52 9.53 -1.38
C THR A 34 6.40 8.59 -1.89
N CYS A 35 5.68 9.00 -2.92
CA CYS A 35 4.55 8.25 -3.47
C CYS A 35 4.93 7.13 -4.44
N VAL A 36 6.21 6.95 -4.78
CA VAL A 36 6.76 5.94 -5.70
C VAL A 36 6.31 6.07 -7.17
N ALA A 37 5.38 6.98 -7.51
CA ALA A 37 4.74 7.03 -8.83
C ALA A 37 5.73 7.18 -10.00
N CYS A 38 6.88 7.83 -9.80
CA CYS A 38 7.88 8.00 -10.85
C CYS A 38 8.52 6.69 -11.31
N ASN A 39 8.56 5.65 -10.46
CA ASN A 39 8.99 4.31 -10.87
C ASN A 39 8.04 3.73 -11.92
N GLN A 40 6.74 3.83 -11.71
CA GLN A 40 5.72 3.36 -12.65
C GLN A 40 5.65 4.22 -13.92
N TYR A 41 5.92 5.53 -13.83
CA TYR A 41 5.97 6.42 -14.98
C TYR A 41 7.20 6.22 -15.88
N CYS A 42 8.25 5.59 -15.35
CA CYS A 42 9.51 5.42 -16.08
C CYS A 42 9.41 4.31 -17.11
N GLU A 43 9.28 4.68 -18.39
CA GLU A 43 9.21 3.74 -19.51
C GLU A 43 10.49 2.91 -19.70
N LYS A 44 11.59 3.31 -19.04
CA LYS A 44 12.89 2.62 -19.07
C LYS A 44 13.09 1.67 -17.87
N GLY A 45 12.15 1.64 -16.91
CA GLY A 45 12.27 0.82 -15.70
C GLY A 45 13.43 1.21 -14.78
N ALA A 46 13.86 2.48 -14.81
CA ALA A 46 15.04 2.96 -14.08
C ALA A 46 14.76 3.36 -12.62
N ASN A 47 13.55 3.14 -12.13
CA ASN A 47 13.14 3.38 -10.72
C ASN A 47 13.61 4.75 -10.17
N PRO A 48 13.17 5.89 -10.75
CA PRO A 48 13.65 7.22 -10.33
C PRO A 48 13.36 7.55 -8.86
N PHE A 49 12.31 6.97 -8.26
CA PHE A 49 12.03 7.14 -6.85
C PHE A 49 13.12 6.53 -5.96
N ASP A 50 13.63 5.36 -6.32
CA ASP A 50 14.65 4.69 -5.51
C ASP A 50 15.93 5.52 -5.48
N LEU A 51 16.29 6.16 -6.60
CA LEU A 51 17.40 7.14 -6.63
C LEU A 51 17.10 8.37 -5.75
N ILE A 52 15.88 8.92 -5.80
CA ILE A 52 15.49 10.04 -4.93
C ILE A 52 15.62 9.62 -3.45
N ASN A 53 15.12 8.43 -3.10
CA ASN A 53 15.13 7.91 -1.74
C ASN A 53 16.56 7.68 -1.23
N GLN A 54 17.44 7.13 -2.07
CA GLN A 54 18.86 7.02 -1.77
C GLN A 54 19.48 8.40 -1.46
N ARG A 55 19.21 9.41 -2.28
CA ARG A 55 19.73 10.77 -2.06
C ARG A 55 19.10 11.44 -0.82
N GLN A 56 17.85 11.13 -0.50
CA GLN A 56 17.23 11.57 0.76
C GLN A 56 17.97 11.02 1.96
N GLU A 57 18.34 9.75 1.94
CA GLU A 57 19.10 9.13 3.02
C GLU A 57 20.54 9.65 3.13
N GLU A 58 21.25 9.74 2.01
CA GLU A 58 22.64 10.20 1.97
C GLU A 58 22.80 11.66 2.45
N THR A 59 21.84 12.51 2.11
CA THR A 59 21.92 13.95 2.41
C THR A 59 21.28 14.34 3.76
N GLY A 60 20.35 13.54 4.24
CA GLY A 60 19.52 13.87 5.41
C GLY A 60 18.62 15.11 5.22
N LEU A 61 18.45 15.58 3.99
CA LEU A 61 17.70 16.81 3.70
C LEU A 61 16.19 16.62 3.61
N PHE A 62 15.71 15.38 3.57
CA PHE A 62 14.28 15.09 3.60
C PHE A 62 13.76 15.20 5.04
N GLU A 63 12.83 16.12 5.25
CA GLU A 63 12.29 16.35 6.58
C GLU A 63 11.32 15.22 6.99
N VAL A 64 11.64 14.57 8.10
CA VAL A 64 10.81 13.53 8.73
C VAL A 64 10.55 13.92 10.17
N SER A 65 9.31 13.80 10.63
CA SER A 65 8.98 14.06 12.02
C SER A 65 9.53 12.97 12.93
N GLU A 66 9.97 13.33 14.15
CA GLU A 66 10.36 12.37 15.19
C GLU A 66 9.25 11.33 15.41
N ARG A 67 7.98 11.75 15.44
CA ARG A 67 6.83 10.86 15.57
C ARG A 67 6.77 9.78 14.48
N SER A 68 7.16 10.10 13.24
CA SER A 68 7.21 9.12 12.15
C SER A 68 8.34 8.12 12.34
N LEU A 69 9.51 8.59 12.81
CA LEU A 69 10.64 7.72 13.14
C LEU A 69 10.31 6.80 14.31
N ASP A 70 9.69 7.34 15.36
CA ASP A 70 9.22 6.58 16.52
C ASP A 70 8.21 5.51 16.13
N PHE A 71 7.29 5.83 15.21
CA PHE A 71 6.32 4.86 14.70
C PHE A 71 6.99 3.65 14.03
N PHE A 72 7.99 3.88 13.17
CA PHE A 72 8.70 2.78 12.52
C PHE A 72 9.58 2.00 13.51
N SER A 73 10.23 2.69 14.44
CA SER A 73 11.02 2.05 15.49
C SER A 73 10.14 1.21 16.44
N ALA A 74 8.97 1.71 16.79
CA ALA A 74 8.00 0.97 17.59
C ALA A 74 7.47 -0.28 16.85
N ALA A 75 7.30 -0.18 15.52
CA ALA A 75 6.89 -1.31 14.70
C ALA A 75 7.92 -2.47 14.73
N ASP A 76 9.22 -2.16 14.75
CA ASP A 76 10.28 -3.17 14.93
C ASP A 76 10.20 -3.89 16.29
N MET A 77 9.71 -3.20 17.31
CA MET A 77 9.62 -3.73 18.69
C MET A 77 8.26 -4.35 19.03
N MET A 78 7.31 -4.37 18.09
CA MET A 78 6.01 -4.99 18.34
C MET A 78 6.17 -6.48 18.68
N PRO A 79 5.45 -6.99 19.71
CA PRO A 79 5.45 -8.42 20.01
C PRO A 79 5.13 -9.24 18.76
N THR A 80 5.97 -10.24 18.50
CA THR A 80 5.76 -11.19 17.40
C THR A 80 4.78 -12.25 17.83
N GLU A 81 3.76 -12.48 17.02
CA GLU A 81 2.70 -13.45 17.29
C GLU A 81 2.38 -14.26 16.04
N VAL A 82 2.19 -15.56 16.24
CA VAL A 82 1.59 -16.47 15.27
C VAL A 82 0.22 -16.88 15.81
N ILE A 83 -0.84 -16.48 15.12
CA ILE A 83 -2.19 -16.94 15.42
C ILE A 83 -2.42 -18.21 14.59
N PRO A 84 -2.42 -19.40 15.23
CA PRO A 84 -2.49 -20.65 14.50
C PRO A 84 -3.86 -20.85 13.87
N GLY A 85 -3.86 -21.27 12.60
CA GLY A 85 -5.05 -21.67 11.88
C GLY A 85 -5.24 -23.18 11.86
N GLN A 86 -6.09 -23.64 10.94
CA GLN A 86 -6.37 -25.06 10.72
C GLN A 86 -5.35 -25.66 9.74
N PRO A 87 -4.99 -26.94 9.87
CA PRO A 87 -4.13 -27.63 8.92
C PRO A 87 -4.66 -27.53 7.48
N GLY A 88 -3.79 -27.18 6.54
CA GLY A 88 -4.13 -27.06 5.11
C GLY A 88 -4.79 -25.74 4.71
N LYS A 89 -5.06 -24.84 5.65
CA LYS A 89 -5.52 -23.48 5.36
C LYS A 89 -4.33 -22.54 5.08
N PRO A 90 -4.57 -21.44 4.34
CA PRO A 90 -3.51 -20.51 3.99
C PRO A 90 -2.80 -19.85 5.18
N VAL A 91 -1.57 -19.41 4.96
CA VAL A 91 -0.80 -18.56 5.87
C VAL A 91 -0.81 -17.13 5.32
N MET A 92 -1.13 -16.16 6.17
CA MET A 92 -1.15 -14.75 5.81
C MET A 92 -0.26 -13.92 6.73
N SER A 93 0.61 -13.12 6.12
CA SER A 93 1.39 -12.10 6.82
C SER A 93 0.60 -10.79 6.92
N LEU A 94 0.33 -10.37 8.15
CA LEU A 94 -0.31 -9.10 8.49
C LEU A 94 0.71 -8.01 8.83
N CYS A 95 2.00 -8.39 8.90
CA CYS A 95 3.07 -7.46 9.27
C CYS A 95 2.81 -6.82 10.65
N THR A 96 2.96 -5.50 10.74
CA THR A 96 2.67 -4.68 11.92
C THR A 96 1.39 -3.85 11.77
N VAL A 97 0.65 -4.04 10.67
CA VAL A 97 -0.53 -3.22 10.33
C VAL A 97 -1.86 -3.97 10.49
N GLY A 98 -1.82 -5.25 10.84
CA GLY A 98 -3.02 -6.10 10.89
C GLY A 98 -4.05 -5.65 11.91
N ASP A 99 -3.62 -5.10 13.04
CA ASP A 99 -4.52 -4.70 14.13
C ASP A 99 -4.97 -3.23 14.03
N LEU A 100 -4.57 -2.51 12.97
CA LEU A 100 -4.94 -1.09 12.80
C LEU A 100 -6.42 -0.86 12.48
N ILE A 101 -7.09 -1.87 11.95
CA ILE A 101 -8.53 -1.85 11.67
C ILE A 101 -9.13 -3.11 12.30
N PRO A 102 -9.85 -2.99 13.42
CA PRO A 102 -10.50 -4.13 14.07
C PRO A 102 -11.47 -4.86 13.14
N GLY A 103 -11.56 -6.18 13.27
CA GLY A 103 -12.48 -7.00 12.49
C GLY A 103 -12.18 -7.18 11.00
N LEU A 104 -11.04 -6.67 10.53
CA LEU A 104 -10.68 -6.66 9.11
C LEU A 104 -10.47 -8.07 8.53
N PHE A 105 -9.99 -9.01 9.36
CA PHE A 105 -9.67 -10.40 8.99
C PHE A 105 -10.64 -11.41 9.61
N GLU A 106 -11.87 -11.00 9.80
CA GLU A 106 -12.97 -11.86 10.22
C GLU A 106 -13.78 -12.37 9.02
N GLY A 107 -14.66 -13.36 9.28
CA GLY A 107 -15.58 -13.91 8.30
C GLY A 107 -14.99 -15.02 7.44
N GLN A 108 -15.81 -15.55 6.55
CA GLN A 108 -15.50 -16.77 5.79
C GLN A 108 -14.26 -16.66 4.90
N LEU A 109 -13.91 -15.44 4.45
CA LEU A 109 -12.70 -15.20 3.63
C LEU A 109 -11.41 -15.61 4.38
N PHE A 110 -11.40 -15.50 5.68
CA PHE A 110 -10.20 -15.66 6.51
C PHE A 110 -10.32 -16.81 7.52
N GLU A 111 -11.42 -17.56 7.46
CA GLU A 111 -11.70 -18.61 8.41
C GLU A 111 -10.64 -19.72 8.39
N GLY A 112 -10.07 -19.98 9.56
CA GLY A 112 -9.07 -21.02 9.75
C GLY A 112 -7.68 -20.71 9.21
N MET A 113 -7.41 -19.48 8.73
CA MET A 113 -6.06 -19.08 8.31
C MET A 113 -5.10 -18.97 9.49
N THR A 114 -3.82 -19.22 9.23
CA THR A 114 -2.73 -18.83 10.14
C THR A 114 -2.33 -17.39 9.84
N PHE A 115 -2.26 -16.55 10.89
CA PHE A 115 -1.82 -15.17 10.78
C PHE A 115 -0.46 -14.96 11.43
N LEU A 116 0.39 -14.19 10.75
CA LEU A 116 1.73 -13.80 11.19
C LEU A 116 1.76 -12.30 11.40
N LYS A 117 2.05 -11.81 12.60
CA LYS A 117 2.11 -10.38 12.89
C LYS A 117 3.20 -10.03 13.90
N GLY A 118 3.59 -8.75 13.93
CA GLY A 118 4.58 -8.21 14.85
C GLY A 118 5.93 -7.89 14.23
N GLY A 119 6.87 -7.48 15.06
CA GLY A 119 8.13 -6.85 14.64
C GLY A 119 9.03 -7.75 13.78
N GLU A 120 9.13 -9.05 14.09
CA GLU A 120 9.95 -9.97 13.28
C GLU A 120 9.36 -10.23 11.88
N TYR A 121 8.07 -9.92 11.66
CA TYR A 121 7.41 -9.96 10.36
C TYR A 121 7.31 -8.59 9.68
N PHE A 122 7.90 -7.54 10.27
CA PHE A 122 7.85 -6.19 9.74
C PHE A 122 8.70 -6.07 8.46
N CYS A 123 8.04 -5.85 7.31
CA CYS A 123 8.69 -5.75 6.00
C CYS A 123 9.60 -4.51 5.82
N LYS A 124 9.52 -3.53 6.73
CA LYS A 124 10.30 -2.29 6.77
C LYS A 124 10.14 -1.34 5.57
N ILE A 125 9.39 -1.69 4.53
CA ILE A 125 9.17 -0.82 3.35
C ILE A 125 8.67 0.57 3.75
N GLY A 126 7.93 0.69 4.86
CA GLY A 126 7.50 1.99 5.37
C GLY A 126 8.63 3.01 5.56
N TRP A 127 9.87 2.57 5.82
CA TRP A 127 11.03 3.45 5.98
C TRP A 127 11.37 4.27 4.73
N ILE A 128 10.99 3.83 3.52
CA ILE A 128 11.16 4.64 2.30
C ILE A 128 10.38 5.97 2.39
N HIS A 129 9.29 5.99 3.17
CA HIS A 129 8.52 7.21 3.43
C HIS A 129 9.17 8.14 4.45
N ALA A 130 10.19 7.67 5.14
CA ALA A 130 11.10 8.46 5.97
C ALA A 130 12.40 8.82 5.23
N GLY A 131 12.46 8.61 3.92
CA GLY A 131 13.66 8.88 3.13
C GLY A 131 14.82 7.92 3.44
N LYS A 132 14.53 6.68 3.85
CA LYS A 132 15.55 5.70 4.26
C LYS A 132 15.33 4.36 3.57
N GLU A 133 16.32 3.91 2.82
CA GLU A 133 16.37 2.60 2.18
C GLU A 133 17.17 1.58 3.02
N SER A 134 18.18 2.02 3.77
CA SER A 134 19.05 1.12 4.51
C SER A 134 18.32 0.21 5.51
N PRO A 135 17.32 0.66 6.30
CA PRO A 135 16.60 -0.24 7.19
C PRO A 135 15.81 -1.34 6.43
N VAL A 136 15.36 -1.03 5.20
CA VAL A 136 14.64 -1.98 4.34
C VAL A 136 15.60 -3.08 3.87
N ARG A 137 16.73 -2.67 3.29
CA ARG A 137 17.75 -3.59 2.76
C ARG A 137 18.36 -4.44 3.87
N ASP A 138 18.78 -3.81 4.96
CA ASP A 138 19.51 -4.47 6.05
C ASP A 138 18.61 -5.43 6.85
N GLY A 139 17.29 -5.17 6.89
CA GLY A 139 16.30 -6.04 7.53
C GLY A 139 15.73 -7.14 6.63
N ALA A 140 15.96 -7.09 5.32
CA ALA A 140 15.28 -7.95 4.34
C ALA A 140 15.49 -9.44 4.58
N GLN A 141 16.75 -9.86 4.78
CA GLN A 141 17.11 -11.26 4.99
C GLN A 141 16.44 -11.85 6.24
N ALA A 142 16.48 -11.12 7.36
CA ALA A 142 15.88 -11.58 8.62
C ALA A 142 14.35 -11.80 8.51
N VAL A 143 13.65 -10.90 7.80
CA VAL A 143 12.20 -11.06 7.58
C VAL A 143 11.91 -12.27 6.70
N VAL A 144 12.70 -12.52 5.65
CA VAL A 144 12.53 -13.71 4.79
C VAL A 144 12.77 -14.98 5.58
N GLU A 145 13.83 -15.05 6.38
CA GLU A 145 14.15 -16.19 7.24
C GLU A 145 13.02 -16.45 8.25
N LYS A 146 12.50 -15.40 8.88
CA LYS A 146 11.40 -15.52 9.82
C LYS A 146 10.12 -16.06 9.18
N LEU A 147 9.77 -15.57 7.99
CA LEU A 147 8.63 -16.09 7.23
C LEU A 147 8.85 -17.56 6.83
N ALA A 148 10.07 -17.95 6.47
CA ALA A 148 10.44 -19.32 6.09
C ALA A 148 10.30 -20.33 7.23
N GLU A 149 10.38 -19.91 8.51
CA GLU A 149 10.14 -20.78 9.67
C GLU A 149 8.75 -21.45 9.64
N THR A 150 7.78 -20.82 8.98
CA THR A 150 6.42 -21.37 8.81
C THR A 150 6.39 -22.62 7.94
N LYS A 151 7.40 -22.85 7.11
CA LYS A 151 7.47 -23.91 6.09
C LYS A 151 6.31 -23.92 5.10
N ALA A 152 5.56 -22.81 5.03
CA ALA A 152 4.50 -22.62 4.05
C ALA A 152 5.10 -22.50 2.65
N LYS A 153 4.50 -23.17 1.67
CA LYS A 153 4.91 -23.05 0.25
C LYS A 153 4.44 -21.72 -0.34
N GLU A 154 3.33 -21.21 0.14
CA GLU A 154 2.73 -19.96 -0.28
C GLU A 154 2.39 -19.13 0.96
N ILE A 155 2.69 -17.84 0.91
CA ILE A 155 2.33 -16.88 1.97
C ILE A 155 1.58 -15.72 1.33
N ILE A 156 0.39 -15.46 1.85
CA ILE A 156 -0.43 -14.31 1.44
C ILE A 156 0.09 -13.07 2.15
N PHE A 157 0.32 -12.01 1.39
CA PHE A 157 0.69 -10.70 1.94
C PHE A 157 -0.49 -9.75 1.84
N TYR A 158 -0.96 -9.31 2.99
CA TYR A 158 -2.11 -8.41 3.09
C TYR A 158 -1.82 -7.02 2.52
N HIS A 159 -0.62 -6.49 2.75
CA HIS A 159 -0.26 -5.11 2.43
C HIS A 159 0.66 -5.03 1.21
N ASP A 160 0.45 -4.01 0.35
CA ASP A 160 1.29 -3.79 -0.83
C ASP A 160 2.78 -3.63 -0.51
N ASP A 161 3.12 -2.99 0.61
CA ASP A 161 4.51 -2.84 1.05
C ASP A 161 5.15 -4.20 1.27
N CYS A 162 4.45 -5.12 1.95
CA CYS A 162 4.96 -6.46 2.22
C CYS A 162 5.11 -7.28 0.92
N TYR A 163 4.15 -7.18 0.02
CA TYR A 163 4.22 -7.86 -1.26
C TYR A 163 5.33 -7.29 -2.16
N ALA A 164 5.49 -5.95 -2.20
CA ALA A 164 6.57 -5.28 -2.93
C ALA A 164 7.94 -5.66 -2.35
N MET A 165 8.05 -5.78 -1.01
CA MET A 165 9.26 -6.30 -0.38
C MET A 165 9.63 -7.67 -0.92
N MET A 166 8.69 -8.62 -0.93
CA MET A 166 8.95 -10.01 -1.33
C MET A 166 9.07 -10.22 -2.84
N THR A 167 8.59 -9.31 -3.68
CA THR A 167 8.60 -9.52 -5.15
C THR A 167 9.56 -8.60 -5.90
N ALA A 168 9.81 -7.39 -5.37
CA ALA A 168 10.68 -6.40 -6.00
C ALA A 168 11.99 -6.22 -5.21
N LYS A 169 11.91 -5.88 -3.92
CA LYS A 169 13.09 -5.49 -3.14
C LYS A 169 14.01 -6.65 -2.79
N VAL A 170 13.49 -7.80 -2.37
CA VAL A 170 14.34 -8.99 -2.11
C VAL A 170 15.13 -9.42 -3.35
N LYS A 171 14.51 -9.31 -4.54
CA LYS A 171 15.18 -9.59 -5.80
C LYS A 171 16.30 -8.58 -6.10
N GLU A 172 16.05 -7.30 -5.82
CA GLU A 172 17.05 -6.23 -5.96
C GLU A 172 18.23 -6.45 -5.01
N TYR A 173 17.96 -6.97 -3.80
CA TYR A 173 18.98 -7.27 -2.79
C TYR A 173 19.66 -8.63 -2.96
N GLY A 174 19.29 -9.42 -3.99
CA GLY A 174 19.87 -10.73 -4.27
C GLY A 174 19.48 -11.81 -3.27
N ILE A 175 18.29 -11.68 -2.65
CA ILE A 175 17.76 -12.64 -1.68
C ILE A 175 16.77 -13.59 -2.38
N ASP A 176 16.98 -14.90 -2.23
CA ASP A 176 16.08 -15.92 -2.74
C ASP A 176 14.95 -16.22 -1.74
N LEU A 177 13.73 -16.41 -2.26
CA LEU A 177 12.57 -16.76 -1.44
C LEU A 177 12.34 -18.27 -1.43
N PRO A 178 12.21 -18.90 -0.25
CA PRO A 178 11.87 -20.32 -0.15
C PRO A 178 10.34 -20.58 -0.23
N PHE A 179 9.53 -19.55 -0.46
CA PHE A 179 8.08 -19.61 -0.60
C PHE A 179 7.61 -18.68 -1.74
N GLN A 180 6.41 -18.94 -2.24
CA GLN A 180 5.77 -18.08 -3.23
C GLN A 180 4.96 -16.97 -2.52
N PRO A 181 5.24 -15.69 -2.79
CA PRO A 181 4.40 -14.60 -2.28
C PRO A 181 3.10 -14.48 -3.09
N ILE A 182 1.97 -14.46 -2.40
CA ILE A 182 0.65 -14.25 -2.97
C ILE A 182 0.12 -12.88 -2.50
N HIS A 183 -0.37 -12.05 -3.41
CA HIS A 183 -0.99 -10.79 -3.03
C HIS A 183 -2.41 -11.00 -2.52
N ILE A 184 -2.84 -10.23 -1.52
CA ILE A 184 -4.21 -10.36 -0.98
C ILE A 184 -5.29 -10.20 -2.06
N ILE A 185 -5.12 -9.30 -3.05
CA ILE A 185 -6.09 -9.12 -4.13
C ILE A 185 -6.21 -10.39 -4.98
N GLU A 186 -5.09 -11.04 -5.30
CA GLU A 186 -5.07 -12.33 -6.00
C GLU A 186 -5.83 -13.40 -5.22
N TYR A 187 -5.55 -13.49 -3.91
CA TYR A 187 -6.26 -14.41 -3.03
C TYR A 187 -7.78 -14.14 -3.00
N LEU A 188 -8.18 -12.87 -2.79
CA LEU A 188 -9.60 -12.47 -2.74
C LEU A 188 -10.32 -12.77 -4.06
N PHE A 189 -9.67 -12.46 -5.19
CA PHE A 189 -10.22 -12.77 -6.51
C PHE A 189 -10.43 -14.27 -6.72
N ASN A 190 -9.41 -15.09 -6.43
CA ASN A 190 -9.49 -16.54 -6.59
C ASN A 190 -10.54 -17.13 -5.66
N TYR A 191 -10.57 -16.73 -4.38
CA TYR A 191 -11.59 -17.19 -3.43
C TYR A 191 -13.00 -16.89 -3.93
N LEU A 192 -13.27 -15.65 -4.34
CA LEU A 192 -14.60 -15.25 -4.81
C LEU A 192 -14.97 -15.92 -6.13
N LYS A 193 -14.02 -16.16 -7.02
CA LYS A 193 -14.22 -16.90 -8.25
C LYS A 193 -14.67 -18.34 -7.99
N ASP A 194 -14.08 -18.98 -6.98
CA ASP A 194 -14.44 -20.35 -6.58
C ASP A 194 -15.80 -20.41 -5.86
N HIS A 195 -16.25 -19.29 -5.29
CA HIS A 195 -17.52 -19.15 -4.56
C HIS A 195 -18.52 -18.22 -5.28
N LYS A 196 -18.45 -18.16 -6.62
CA LYS A 196 -19.23 -17.21 -7.43
C LYS A 196 -20.76 -17.34 -7.28
N ASP A 197 -21.24 -18.51 -6.94
CA ASP A 197 -22.65 -18.80 -6.65
C ASP A 197 -23.17 -18.15 -5.36
N GLN A 198 -22.29 -17.78 -4.45
CA GLN A 198 -22.61 -17.08 -3.20
C GLN A 198 -22.59 -15.55 -3.34
N ILE A 199 -22.05 -15.04 -4.47
CA ILE A 199 -21.84 -13.61 -4.65
C ILE A 199 -23.15 -12.87 -4.88
N LYS A 200 -23.38 -11.85 -4.05
CA LYS A 200 -24.40 -10.82 -4.23
C LYS A 200 -23.76 -9.60 -4.89
N LYS A 201 -24.18 -9.26 -6.09
CA LYS A 201 -23.66 -8.07 -6.79
C LYS A 201 -23.99 -6.81 -6.00
N LEU A 202 -22.99 -5.99 -5.74
CA LEU A 202 -23.13 -4.78 -4.91
C LEU A 202 -23.73 -3.60 -5.67
N ASN A 203 -23.53 -3.55 -7.01
CA ASN A 203 -24.07 -2.52 -7.91
C ASN A 203 -23.78 -1.09 -7.44
N MET A 204 -22.56 -0.83 -7.01
CA MET A 204 -22.10 0.47 -6.49
C MET A 204 -20.93 1.03 -7.31
N LYS A 205 -20.80 2.36 -7.31
CA LYS A 205 -19.70 3.08 -7.93
C LYS A 205 -18.64 3.44 -6.89
N ILE A 206 -17.39 3.07 -7.16
CA ILE A 206 -16.31 3.31 -6.21
C ILE A 206 -15.12 4.04 -6.81
N ALA A 207 -14.43 4.81 -5.97
CA ALA A 207 -13.07 5.24 -6.22
C ALA A 207 -12.10 4.35 -5.42
N TYR A 208 -11.04 3.85 -6.07
CA TYR A 208 -10.03 3.05 -5.38
C TYR A 208 -8.85 3.94 -4.96
N GLN A 209 -8.42 3.81 -3.70
CA GLN A 209 -7.21 4.45 -3.18
C GLN A 209 -6.02 3.51 -3.38
N GLN A 210 -5.22 3.77 -4.40
CA GLN A 210 -4.05 2.97 -4.70
C GLN A 210 -2.93 3.22 -3.66
N PRO A 211 -2.40 2.19 -2.99
CA PRO A 211 -1.24 2.30 -2.09
C PRO A 211 0.04 2.71 -2.84
N CYS A 212 0.98 3.34 -2.14
CA CYS A 212 2.20 3.84 -2.78
C CYS A 212 3.09 2.70 -3.31
N ALA A 213 3.35 1.67 -2.53
CA ALA A 213 4.18 0.52 -2.91
C ALA A 213 3.57 -0.35 -4.03
N SER A 214 2.25 -0.20 -4.29
CA SER A 214 1.57 -0.81 -5.43
C SER A 214 2.27 -0.58 -6.76
N ARG A 215 3.03 0.50 -6.87
CA ARG A 215 3.75 0.90 -8.07
C ARG A 215 4.99 0.07 -8.38
N TYR A 216 5.47 -0.71 -7.43
CA TYR A 216 6.49 -1.73 -7.68
C TYR A 216 5.91 -2.97 -8.39
N THR A 217 4.59 -3.19 -8.27
CA THR A 217 3.90 -4.38 -8.77
C THR A 217 2.60 -4.01 -9.52
N PRO A 218 2.67 -3.24 -10.62
CA PRO A 218 1.49 -2.65 -11.28
C PRO A 218 0.58 -3.68 -11.95
N TRP A 219 1.08 -4.87 -12.27
CA TRP A 219 0.29 -5.93 -12.93
C TRP A 219 -0.92 -6.41 -12.12
N LYS A 220 -0.92 -6.24 -10.80
CA LYS A 220 -2.05 -6.64 -9.96
C LYS A 220 -3.32 -5.79 -10.13
N ASP A 221 -3.24 -4.66 -10.83
CA ASP A 221 -4.42 -3.87 -11.19
C ASP A 221 -5.41 -4.68 -12.05
N GLU A 222 -4.93 -5.67 -12.82
CA GLU A 222 -5.79 -6.59 -13.59
C GLU A 222 -6.64 -7.46 -12.65
N TRP A 223 -6.03 -8.06 -11.62
CA TRP A 223 -6.79 -8.84 -10.63
C TRP A 223 -7.81 -7.97 -9.88
N LEU A 224 -7.45 -6.72 -9.60
CA LEU A 224 -8.35 -5.77 -8.92
C LEU A 224 -9.57 -5.43 -9.79
N ASP A 225 -9.36 -5.18 -11.08
CA ASP A 225 -10.44 -4.88 -12.01
C ASP A 225 -11.36 -6.10 -12.20
N GLU A 226 -10.80 -7.31 -12.31
CA GLU A 226 -11.56 -8.56 -12.38
C GLU A 226 -12.34 -8.83 -11.08
N LEU A 227 -11.73 -8.57 -9.92
CA LEU A 227 -12.39 -8.65 -8.61
C LEU A 227 -13.61 -7.73 -8.54
N PHE A 228 -13.46 -6.46 -8.92
CA PHE A 228 -14.56 -5.49 -8.92
C PHE A 228 -15.66 -5.90 -9.89
N HIS A 229 -15.31 -6.35 -11.08
CA HIS A 229 -16.29 -6.89 -12.05
C HIS A 229 -17.03 -8.10 -11.47
N LEU A 230 -16.30 -9.02 -10.82
CA LEU A 230 -16.88 -10.24 -10.23
C LEU A 230 -17.92 -9.92 -9.16
N ILE A 231 -17.71 -8.91 -8.33
CA ILE A 231 -18.63 -8.51 -7.25
C ILE A 231 -19.65 -7.43 -7.69
N GLY A 232 -19.62 -7.01 -8.95
CA GLY A 232 -20.57 -6.03 -9.48
C GLY A 232 -20.31 -4.61 -9.00
N VAL A 233 -19.04 -4.21 -8.90
CA VAL A 233 -18.62 -2.87 -8.52
C VAL A 233 -18.01 -2.15 -9.72
N GLU A 234 -18.42 -0.91 -9.94
CA GLU A 234 -17.86 -0.04 -10.98
C GLU A 234 -16.75 0.85 -10.39
N ARG A 235 -15.51 0.68 -10.83
CA ARG A 235 -14.43 1.61 -10.54
C ARG A 235 -14.59 2.83 -11.44
N VAL A 236 -14.96 3.99 -10.89
CA VAL A 236 -15.20 5.20 -11.66
C VAL A 236 -13.96 5.71 -12.40
N LYS A 237 -14.16 6.20 -13.62
CA LYS A 237 -13.07 6.86 -14.36
C LYS A 237 -12.84 8.24 -13.79
N ARG A 238 -11.66 8.51 -13.22
CA ARG A 238 -11.30 9.78 -12.61
C ARG A 238 -9.86 10.18 -12.93
N LYS A 239 -9.51 11.44 -12.70
CA LYS A 239 -8.17 11.96 -12.99
C LYS A 239 -7.09 11.29 -12.13
N TYR A 240 -7.34 11.14 -10.84
CA TYR A 240 -6.37 10.63 -9.88
C TYR A 240 -6.58 9.14 -9.57
N ASP A 241 -6.48 8.32 -10.62
CA ASP A 241 -6.59 6.87 -10.53
C ASP A 241 -5.41 6.18 -11.20
N ARG A 242 -5.18 4.91 -10.91
CA ARG A 242 -4.13 4.05 -11.47
C ARG A 242 -2.76 4.72 -11.37
N ILE A 243 -2.03 4.83 -12.47
CA ILE A 243 -0.72 5.49 -12.53
C ILE A 243 -0.74 6.93 -12.00
N ASN A 244 -1.87 7.63 -12.12
CA ASN A 244 -2.05 9.01 -11.65
C ASN A 244 -2.58 9.12 -10.22
N ALA A 245 -2.79 8.01 -9.52
CA ALA A 245 -3.35 8.00 -8.18
C ALA A 245 -2.53 8.87 -7.21
N LEU A 246 -3.22 9.62 -6.36
CA LEU A 246 -2.58 10.43 -5.33
C LEU A 246 -2.22 9.60 -4.09
N CYS A 247 -1.13 9.99 -3.45
CA CYS A 247 -0.77 9.52 -2.11
C CYS A 247 -1.84 9.94 -1.09
N CYS A 248 -2.01 9.15 -0.03
CA CYS A 248 -2.84 9.54 1.13
C CYS A 248 -2.24 10.68 1.96
N ALA A 249 -1.05 11.16 1.58
CA ALA A 249 -0.27 12.23 2.18
C ALA A 249 0.16 12.00 3.65
N THR A 250 0.04 10.79 4.19
CA THR A 250 0.49 10.47 5.55
C THR A 250 1.97 10.80 5.78
N PRO A 251 2.91 10.52 4.85
CA PRO A 251 4.33 10.79 5.07
C PRO A 251 4.66 12.26 5.37
N ILE A 252 3.90 13.20 4.83
CA ILE A 252 4.15 14.64 4.97
C ILE A 252 3.19 15.37 5.93
N VAL A 253 2.25 14.65 6.57
CA VAL A 253 1.26 15.31 7.46
C VAL A 253 1.90 16.08 8.61
N ALA A 254 2.99 15.57 9.16
CA ALA A 254 3.64 16.17 10.32
C ALA A 254 4.58 17.33 9.95
N THR A 255 5.13 17.33 8.74
CA THR A 255 6.10 18.34 8.26
C THR A 255 5.44 19.42 7.39
N ASP A 256 4.42 19.07 6.61
CA ASP A 256 3.68 19.99 5.74
C ASP A 256 2.17 19.68 5.75
N ARG A 257 1.51 20.14 6.80
CA ARG A 257 0.07 19.90 7.04
C ARG A 257 -0.82 20.52 5.97
N GLU A 258 -0.47 21.69 5.47
CA GLU A 258 -1.24 22.39 4.45
C GLU A 258 -1.21 21.64 3.13
N ARG A 259 -0.04 21.28 2.66
CA ARG A 259 0.16 20.47 1.46
C ARG A 259 -0.51 19.10 1.57
N ALA A 260 -0.37 18.42 2.71
CA ALA A 260 -1.04 17.16 2.97
C ALA A 260 -2.57 17.30 2.87
N SER A 261 -3.13 18.35 3.47
CA SER A 261 -4.57 18.65 3.40
C SER A 261 -5.03 18.91 1.96
N SER A 262 -4.27 19.69 1.18
CA SER A 262 -4.54 19.97 -0.23
C SER A 262 -4.58 18.67 -1.06
N ILE A 263 -3.60 17.77 -0.88
CA ILE A 263 -3.55 16.47 -1.59
C ILE A 263 -4.78 15.63 -1.27
N LYS A 264 -5.13 15.51 0.01
CA LYS A 264 -6.30 14.75 0.47
C LYS A 264 -7.60 15.30 -0.12
N ASN A 265 -7.77 16.63 -0.09
CA ASN A 265 -8.97 17.28 -0.62
C ASN A 265 -9.09 17.09 -2.14
N ARG A 266 -8.00 17.22 -2.90
CA ARG A 266 -7.99 16.96 -4.35
C ARG A 266 -8.42 15.53 -4.66
N ASN A 267 -7.93 14.55 -3.89
CA ASN A 267 -8.22 13.14 -4.11
C ASN A 267 -9.70 12.82 -3.86
N ILE A 268 -10.25 13.32 -2.76
CA ILE A 268 -11.67 13.12 -2.39
C ILE A 268 -12.59 13.85 -3.36
N LYS A 269 -12.27 15.11 -3.68
CA LYS A 269 -13.05 15.89 -4.65
C LYS A 269 -13.11 15.20 -6.02
N ASP A 270 -11.99 14.68 -6.52
CA ASP A 270 -11.92 13.97 -7.79
C ASP A 270 -12.78 12.69 -7.79
N ALA A 271 -12.85 11.98 -6.66
CA ALA A 271 -13.72 10.81 -6.50
C ALA A 271 -15.20 11.20 -6.56
N LEU A 272 -15.59 12.26 -5.86
CA LEU A 272 -16.96 12.79 -5.86
C LEU A 272 -17.39 13.31 -7.25
N ASP A 273 -16.52 14.12 -7.89
CA ASP A 273 -16.78 14.68 -9.21
C ASP A 273 -16.97 13.57 -10.27
N ALA A 274 -16.36 12.41 -10.07
CA ALA A 274 -16.52 11.22 -10.90
C ALA A 274 -17.77 10.37 -10.55
N GLY A 275 -18.54 10.77 -9.54
CA GLY A 275 -19.75 10.09 -9.12
C GLY A 275 -19.55 8.82 -8.30
N ALA A 276 -18.42 8.69 -7.59
CA ALA A 276 -18.22 7.60 -6.65
C ALA A 276 -19.17 7.74 -5.45
N GLU A 277 -19.67 6.61 -4.96
CA GLU A 277 -20.50 6.47 -3.75
C GLU A 277 -19.64 6.04 -2.55
N ALA A 278 -18.55 5.33 -2.83
CA ALA A 278 -17.62 4.88 -1.81
C ALA A 278 -16.16 5.06 -2.26
N MET A 279 -15.28 5.11 -1.26
CA MET A 279 -13.83 5.05 -1.46
C MET A 279 -13.27 3.76 -0.88
N VAL A 280 -12.67 2.92 -1.72
CA VAL A 280 -12.19 1.59 -1.34
C VAL A 280 -10.68 1.64 -1.06
N PHE A 281 -10.27 0.98 0.03
CA PHE A 281 -8.91 0.98 0.54
C PHE A 281 -8.36 -0.43 0.70
N LEU A 282 -7.13 -0.65 0.28
CA LEU A 282 -6.35 -1.81 0.67
C LEU A 282 -5.45 -1.49 1.88
N CYS A 283 -4.70 -0.39 1.80
CA CYS A 283 -3.74 0.02 2.83
C CYS A 283 -4.44 0.59 4.07
N PRO A 284 -4.21 0.03 5.28
CA PRO A 284 -4.80 0.55 6.53
C PRO A 284 -4.38 1.98 6.83
N ILE A 285 -3.15 2.36 6.54
CA ILE A 285 -2.66 3.73 6.75
C ILE A 285 -3.40 4.71 5.84
N CYS A 286 -3.65 4.33 4.58
CA CYS A 286 -4.46 5.15 3.66
C CYS A 286 -5.90 5.29 4.16
N PHE A 287 -6.50 4.20 4.65
CA PHE A 287 -7.84 4.20 5.24
C PHE A 287 -7.91 5.16 6.44
N LEU A 288 -7.04 5.00 7.43
CA LEU A 288 -7.00 5.86 8.61
C LEU A 288 -6.76 7.33 8.25
N SER A 289 -5.94 7.60 7.22
CA SER A 289 -5.61 8.95 6.76
C SER A 289 -6.77 9.67 6.08
N LEU A 290 -7.64 8.94 5.37
CA LEU A 290 -8.65 9.52 4.48
C LEU A 290 -10.09 9.26 4.94
N ARG A 291 -10.36 8.21 5.76
CA ARG A 291 -11.72 7.75 6.10
C ARG A 291 -12.64 8.86 6.60
N ARG A 292 -12.16 9.69 7.54
CA ARG A 292 -12.97 10.76 8.13
C ARG A 292 -13.37 11.78 7.07
N ARG A 293 -12.40 12.26 6.26
CA ARG A 293 -12.68 13.24 5.19
C ARG A 293 -13.57 12.67 4.09
N ALA A 294 -13.39 11.39 3.74
CA ALA A 294 -14.25 10.71 2.78
C ALA A 294 -15.69 10.69 3.28
N ARG A 295 -15.91 10.29 4.54
CA ARG A 295 -17.25 10.25 5.17
C ARG A 295 -17.88 11.64 5.29
N GLU A 296 -17.14 12.65 5.77
CA GLU A 296 -17.58 14.04 5.85
C GLU A 296 -17.98 14.60 4.47
N ALA A 297 -17.40 14.11 3.40
CA ALA A 297 -17.68 14.49 2.03
C ALA A 297 -18.80 13.65 1.36
N GLY A 298 -19.34 12.64 2.04
CA GLY A 298 -20.41 11.77 1.52
C GLY A 298 -19.94 10.52 0.78
N LEU A 299 -18.65 10.17 0.87
CA LEU A 299 -18.11 8.90 0.35
C LEU A 299 -18.01 7.88 1.49
N GLU A 300 -18.58 6.68 1.32
CA GLU A 300 -18.40 5.60 2.30
C GLU A 300 -16.97 5.02 2.22
N PRO A 301 -16.16 5.09 3.29
CA PRO A 301 -14.82 4.50 3.28
C PRO A 301 -14.88 3.00 3.59
N ILE A 302 -14.48 2.16 2.64
CA ILE A 302 -14.61 0.70 2.75
C ILE A 302 -13.24 0.02 2.57
N PRO A 303 -12.72 -0.75 3.55
CA PRO A 303 -11.62 -1.68 3.30
C PRO A 303 -11.99 -2.74 2.25
N ILE A 304 -11.05 -3.11 1.36
CA ILE A 304 -11.33 -4.04 0.26
C ILE A 304 -11.79 -5.43 0.75
N SER A 305 -11.25 -5.92 1.86
CA SER A 305 -11.71 -7.17 2.48
C SER A 305 -13.17 -7.07 2.94
N ASN A 306 -13.57 -5.96 3.54
CA ASN A 306 -14.97 -5.71 3.92
C ASN A 306 -15.88 -5.60 2.70
N LEU A 307 -15.42 -4.98 1.60
CA LEU A 307 -16.16 -4.95 0.35
C LEU A 307 -16.43 -6.37 -0.20
N CYS A 308 -15.43 -7.25 -0.15
CA CYS A 308 -15.58 -8.65 -0.55
C CYS A 308 -16.54 -9.42 0.38
N ARG A 309 -16.47 -9.17 1.70
CA ARG A 309 -17.39 -9.76 2.68
C ARG A 309 -18.84 -9.31 2.46
N LEU A 310 -19.05 -8.04 2.13
CA LEU A 310 -20.38 -7.55 1.74
C LEU A 310 -20.92 -8.32 0.52
N ALA A 311 -20.08 -8.58 -0.49
CA ALA A 311 -20.46 -9.35 -1.66
C ALA A 311 -20.80 -10.81 -1.33
N LEU A 312 -20.23 -11.38 -0.28
CA LEU A 312 -20.60 -12.71 0.26
C LEU A 312 -21.83 -12.68 1.19
N GLY A 313 -22.45 -11.50 1.37
CA GLY A 313 -23.64 -11.33 2.19
C GLY A 313 -23.38 -11.20 3.69
N GLU A 314 -22.10 -11.04 4.08
CA GLU A 314 -21.75 -10.73 5.45
C GLU A 314 -22.02 -9.24 5.77
N LYS A 315 -22.05 -8.92 7.05
CA LYS A 315 -22.16 -7.54 7.55
C LYS A 315 -20.92 -7.22 8.38
N PRO A 316 -19.81 -6.82 7.72
CA PRO A 316 -18.62 -6.41 8.46
C PRO A 316 -18.96 -5.28 9.42
N SER A 317 -18.39 -5.30 10.63
CA SER A 317 -18.59 -4.20 11.55
C SER A 317 -17.97 -2.94 10.98
N THR A 318 -18.70 -1.85 11.01
CA THR A 318 -18.23 -0.50 10.62
C THR A 318 -17.88 0.32 11.86
N GLU A 319 -17.83 -0.31 13.04
CA GLU A 319 -17.62 0.39 14.30
C GLU A 319 -16.26 1.07 14.34
N GLU A 320 -16.32 2.36 14.65
CA GLU A 320 -15.17 3.21 14.94
C GLU A 320 -14.64 2.87 16.34
N THR A 321 -13.38 2.48 16.41
CA THR A 321 -12.60 2.64 17.64
C THR A 321 -11.85 3.94 17.61
#